data_89581f9014e349ea12d3c551ad846b6e
#
_entry.id   89581f9014e349ea12d3c551ad846b6e
#
_cell.length_a   1.000
_cell.length_b   1.000
_cell.length_c   1.000
_cell.angle_alpha   90.00
_cell.angle_beta   90.00
_cell.angle_gamma   90.00
#
_symmetry.space_group_name_H-M   'P 1'
#
loop_
_entity.id
_entity.type
_entity.pdbx_description
1 polymer ?
#
loop_
_entity_poly.entity_id
_entity_poly.type
_entity_poly.pdbx_seq_one_letter_code
_entity_poly.pdbx_strand_id
1 'polypeptide(L)'
;VIGGKGHIGTYLCPMLVKNGFEVVSITRGNSQPYEDDYAWKDVESVFLDRNKCSNFEEQVISMNPDIIIDLVNFNIEDTKKMVEAIKKSNVSHYLYCSSCWAYGMAEILPFNKDDMNKVPLDEYGKDKLASEMYLKEEYRKNGFPATIVMPGQISGPGWTIINPWGNTSMRVIQDIADGKEIALPNFGMEIIHHVHGYDVAQVFMNAITHRNVSLGESFDAEAENSITLYGY
;
A
#
# COMPACT_ATOMS: atom_id res chain seq x y z
N VAL A 1 -8.07 6.06 8.10
CA VAL A 1 -6.99 5.74 7.15
C VAL A 1 -5.65 6.05 7.82
N ILE A 2 -4.85 5.02 8.09
CA ILE A 2 -3.50 5.17 8.65
C ILE A 2 -2.53 5.44 7.48
N GLY A 3 -1.84 6.59 7.51
CA GLY A 3 -1.05 7.09 6.38
C GLY A 3 -1.87 7.87 5.35
N GLY A 4 -3.01 8.45 5.75
CA GLY A 4 -3.97 9.07 4.84
C GLY A 4 -3.44 10.25 4.02
N LYS A 5 -2.39 10.93 4.44
CA LYS A 5 -1.72 12.00 3.65
C LYS A 5 -0.49 11.50 2.87
N GLY A 6 -0.28 10.18 2.82
CA GLY A 6 0.72 9.56 1.97
C GLY A 6 0.26 9.47 0.52
N HIS A 7 1.06 8.81 -0.30
CA HIS A 7 0.89 8.80 -1.75
C HIS A 7 -0.44 8.16 -2.22
N ILE A 8 -0.84 7.03 -1.62
CA ILE A 8 -2.15 6.43 -1.88
C ILE A 8 -3.25 7.23 -1.18
N GLY A 9 -3.03 7.58 0.09
CA GLY A 9 -4.01 8.25 0.92
C GLY A 9 -4.45 9.62 0.40
N THR A 10 -3.55 10.33 -0.31
CA THR A 10 -3.85 11.59 -1.00
C THR A 10 -5.08 11.49 -1.92
N TYR A 11 -5.24 10.36 -2.60
CA TYR A 11 -6.37 10.10 -3.48
C TYR A 11 -7.51 9.36 -2.76
N LEU A 12 -7.16 8.42 -1.88
CA LEU A 12 -8.14 7.56 -1.22
C LEU A 12 -9.03 8.33 -0.23
N CYS A 13 -8.48 9.23 0.59
CA CYS A 13 -9.29 9.96 1.56
C CYS A 13 -10.37 10.83 0.90
N PRO A 14 -10.06 11.67 -0.12
CA PRO A 14 -11.10 12.38 -0.87
C PRO A 14 -12.10 11.46 -1.58
N MET A 15 -11.63 10.33 -2.10
CA MET A 15 -12.48 9.35 -2.77
C MET A 15 -13.51 8.75 -1.79
N LEU A 16 -13.09 8.42 -0.57
CA LEU A 16 -13.97 7.93 0.49
C LEU A 16 -15.01 9.01 0.88
N VAL A 17 -14.60 10.25 1.11
CA VAL A 17 -15.51 11.36 1.43
C VAL A 17 -16.57 11.54 0.35
N LYS A 18 -16.16 11.57 -0.92
CA LYS A 18 -17.08 11.70 -2.08
C LYS A 18 -18.08 10.54 -2.20
N ASN A 19 -17.75 9.40 -1.59
CA ASN A 19 -18.63 8.23 -1.53
C ASN A 19 -19.42 8.13 -0.20
N GLY A 20 -19.43 9.19 0.59
CA GLY A 20 -20.27 9.33 1.79
C GLY A 20 -19.71 8.71 3.06
N PHE A 21 -18.40 8.39 3.10
CA PHE A 21 -17.74 7.96 4.32
C PHE A 21 -17.28 9.14 5.17
N GLU A 22 -17.39 9.01 6.48
CA GLU A 22 -16.69 9.87 7.44
C GLU A 22 -15.23 9.39 7.52
N VAL A 23 -14.27 10.29 7.29
CA VAL A 23 -12.87 9.91 7.11
C VAL A 23 -11.98 10.56 8.14
N VAL A 24 -11.27 9.74 8.92
CA VAL A 24 -10.17 10.16 9.80
C VAL A 24 -8.85 9.76 9.15
N SER A 25 -7.98 10.72 8.88
CA SER A 25 -6.62 10.54 8.36
C SER A 25 -5.61 10.59 9.50
N ILE A 26 -4.96 9.46 9.78
CA ILE A 26 -3.92 9.35 10.82
C ILE A 26 -2.55 9.51 10.17
N THR A 27 -1.75 10.47 10.67
CA THR A 27 -0.41 10.78 10.15
C THR A 27 0.60 11.04 11.27
N ARG A 28 1.90 10.86 10.99
CA ARG A 28 2.97 11.09 11.97
C ARG A 28 3.29 12.56 12.23
N GLY A 29 2.78 13.46 11.41
CA GLY A 29 3.13 14.88 11.47
C GLY A 29 2.28 15.73 10.54
N ASN A 30 2.69 16.96 10.37
CA ASN A 30 1.93 17.99 9.65
C ASN A 30 2.16 17.96 8.13
N SER A 31 2.24 16.77 7.52
CA SER A 31 2.34 16.64 6.07
C SER A 31 1.05 17.10 5.39
N GLN A 32 1.20 17.70 4.22
CA GLN A 32 0.09 17.98 3.32
C GLN A 32 -0.10 16.82 2.34
N PRO A 33 -1.30 16.59 1.82
CA PRO A 33 -1.50 15.67 0.69
C PRO A 33 -0.70 16.14 -0.53
N TYR A 34 -0.39 15.23 -1.43
CA TYR A 34 0.39 15.52 -2.65
C TYR A 34 -0.44 16.24 -3.72
N GLU A 35 -1.76 16.11 -3.66
CA GLU A 35 -2.68 16.75 -4.59
C GLU A 35 -3.79 17.46 -3.83
N ASP A 36 -4.21 18.59 -4.36
CA ASP A 36 -5.33 19.36 -3.83
C ASP A 36 -6.66 18.73 -4.27
N ASP A 37 -7.54 18.52 -3.32
CA ASP A 37 -8.92 18.10 -3.57
C ASP A 37 -9.84 18.77 -2.54
N TYR A 38 -10.97 19.32 -3.00
CA TYR A 38 -11.90 20.04 -2.13
C TYR A 38 -12.45 19.18 -0.98
N ALA A 39 -12.52 17.86 -1.16
CA ALA A 39 -13.02 16.93 -0.15
C ALA A 39 -12.10 16.79 1.06
N TRP A 40 -10.84 17.23 0.96
CA TRP A 40 -9.93 17.27 2.12
C TRP A 40 -10.43 18.11 3.28
N LYS A 41 -11.31 19.12 3.04
CA LYS A 41 -11.94 19.92 4.09
C LYS A 41 -12.84 19.10 5.02
N ASP A 42 -13.35 17.96 4.53
CA ASP A 42 -14.25 17.07 5.24
C ASP A 42 -13.51 15.83 5.81
N VAL A 43 -12.16 15.81 5.73
CA VAL A 43 -11.30 14.78 6.32
C VAL A 43 -10.76 15.25 7.66
N GLU A 44 -11.12 14.55 8.73
CA GLU A 44 -10.52 14.78 10.05
C GLU A 44 -9.05 14.35 10.05
N SER A 45 -8.14 15.19 10.58
CA SER A 45 -6.71 14.87 10.67
C SER A 45 -6.29 14.61 12.11
N VAL A 46 -5.74 13.42 12.38
CA VAL A 46 -5.22 13.02 13.69
C VAL A 46 -3.70 12.79 13.58
N PHE A 47 -2.95 13.37 14.52
CA PHE A 47 -1.51 13.17 14.60
C PHE A 47 -1.18 12.05 15.58
N LEU A 48 -0.78 10.91 15.05
CA LEU A 48 -0.43 9.73 15.84
C LEU A 48 0.71 8.97 15.14
N ASP A 49 1.82 8.76 15.83
CA ASP A 49 2.99 8.05 15.31
C ASP A 49 3.08 6.66 15.93
N ARG A 50 2.88 5.61 15.12
CA ARG A 50 2.97 4.20 15.53
C ARG A 50 4.28 3.89 16.25
N ASN A 51 5.40 4.48 15.80
CA ASN A 51 6.71 4.20 16.35
C ASN A 51 6.98 4.89 17.72
N LYS A 52 6.15 5.86 18.10
CA LYS A 52 6.30 6.62 19.34
C LYS A 52 5.20 6.39 20.34
N CYS A 53 4.08 5.82 19.89
CA CYS A 53 2.91 5.61 20.70
C CYS A 53 2.81 4.13 21.09
N SER A 54 2.99 3.81 22.37
CA SER A 54 2.96 2.42 22.86
C SER A 54 1.57 1.78 22.84
N ASN A 55 0.50 2.60 22.77
CA ASN A 55 -0.89 2.17 22.69
C ASN A 55 -1.55 2.66 21.38
N PHE A 56 -0.81 2.61 20.29
CA PHE A 56 -1.26 3.11 18.98
C PHE A 56 -2.56 2.45 18.54
N GLU A 57 -2.63 1.13 18.63
CA GLU A 57 -3.77 0.34 18.18
C GLU A 57 -5.02 0.66 19.00
N GLU A 58 -4.89 0.80 20.33
CA GLU A 58 -5.99 1.17 21.22
C GLU A 58 -6.51 2.58 20.90
N GLN A 59 -5.60 3.52 20.60
CA GLN A 59 -6.02 4.86 20.19
C GLN A 59 -6.76 4.85 18.85
N VAL A 60 -6.31 4.04 17.87
CA VAL A 60 -7.04 3.87 16.60
C VAL A 60 -8.44 3.29 16.85
N ILE A 61 -8.54 2.25 17.67
CA ILE A 61 -9.84 1.62 18.00
C ILE A 61 -10.74 2.57 18.80
N SER A 62 -10.19 3.44 19.66
CA SER A 62 -10.98 4.39 20.43
C SER A 62 -11.73 5.43 19.58
N MET A 63 -11.34 5.63 18.34
CA MET A 63 -12.06 6.43 17.34
C MET A 63 -13.32 5.73 16.81
N ASN A 64 -13.58 4.48 17.24
CA ASN A 64 -14.71 3.63 16.85
C ASN A 64 -14.90 3.49 15.32
N PRO A 65 -13.86 3.12 14.55
CA PRO A 65 -13.97 2.98 13.12
C PRO A 65 -14.75 1.72 12.72
N ASP A 66 -15.57 1.80 11.67
CA ASP A 66 -16.15 0.62 11.01
C ASP A 66 -15.13 -0.07 10.10
N ILE A 67 -14.24 0.72 9.48
CA ILE A 67 -13.25 0.27 8.51
C ILE A 67 -11.89 0.86 8.88
N ILE A 68 -10.84 0.04 8.89
CA ILE A 68 -9.46 0.49 9.04
C ILE A 68 -8.70 0.19 7.74
N ILE A 69 -8.04 1.21 7.18
CA ILE A 69 -7.16 1.08 6.03
C ILE A 69 -5.74 1.42 6.49
N ASP A 70 -4.85 0.43 6.48
CA ASP A 70 -3.49 0.56 6.98
C ASP A 70 -2.49 0.62 5.81
N LEU A 71 -2.11 1.84 5.43
CA LEU A 71 -1.20 2.11 4.30
C LEU A 71 0.28 2.13 4.71
N VAL A 72 0.58 2.12 6.01
CA VAL A 72 1.96 2.32 6.53
C VAL A 72 2.34 1.30 7.60
N ASN A 73 1.97 0.06 7.40
CA ASN A 73 2.37 -1.07 8.22
C ASN A 73 3.49 -1.84 7.51
N PHE A 74 4.67 -1.91 8.11
CA PHE A 74 5.90 -2.41 7.48
C PHE A 74 6.49 -3.64 8.15
N ASN A 75 5.88 -4.16 9.21
CA ASN A 75 6.36 -5.35 9.89
C ASN A 75 5.22 -6.21 10.43
N ILE A 76 5.50 -7.51 10.59
CA ILE A 76 4.52 -8.50 11.03
C ILE A 76 4.02 -8.25 12.47
N GLU A 77 4.86 -7.72 13.36
CA GLU A 77 4.47 -7.52 14.76
C GLU A 77 3.41 -6.42 14.90
N ASP A 78 3.51 -5.34 14.12
CA ASP A 78 2.48 -4.30 14.09
C ASP A 78 1.18 -4.82 13.46
N THR A 79 1.27 -5.73 12.48
CA THR A 79 0.09 -6.42 11.93
C THR A 79 -0.61 -7.24 13.00
N LYS A 80 0.12 -8.03 13.78
CA LYS A 80 -0.45 -8.85 14.88
C LYS A 80 -1.11 -7.98 15.95
N LYS A 81 -0.46 -6.89 16.38
CA LYS A 81 -1.04 -5.97 17.37
C LYS A 81 -2.36 -5.38 16.88
N MET A 82 -2.40 -4.93 15.62
CA MET A 82 -3.61 -4.37 15.03
C MET A 82 -4.73 -5.42 14.94
N VAL A 83 -4.43 -6.64 14.52
CA VAL A 83 -5.39 -7.75 14.50
C VAL A 83 -5.97 -8.02 15.88
N GLU A 84 -5.13 -8.10 16.93
CA GLU A 84 -5.59 -8.34 18.30
C GLU A 84 -6.43 -7.19 18.86
N ALA A 85 -6.15 -5.93 18.46
CA ALA A 85 -6.98 -4.80 18.82
C ALA A 85 -8.34 -4.84 18.10
N ILE A 86 -8.34 -5.14 16.80
CA ILE A 86 -9.55 -5.24 15.98
C ILE A 86 -10.48 -6.34 16.47
N LYS A 87 -9.95 -7.51 16.86
CA LYS A 87 -10.75 -8.62 17.42
C LYS A 87 -11.57 -8.23 18.66
N LYS A 88 -11.19 -7.18 19.35
CA LYS A 88 -11.87 -6.65 20.56
C LYS A 88 -12.78 -5.47 20.27
N SER A 89 -13.05 -5.19 19.00
CA SER A 89 -13.77 -3.99 18.53
C SER A 89 -14.91 -4.37 17.59
N ASN A 90 -15.60 -3.35 17.07
CA ASN A 90 -16.67 -3.49 16.09
C ASN A 90 -16.18 -3.26 14.65
N VAL A 91 -14.87 -3.23 14.41
CA VAL A 91 -14.33 -3.05 13.06
C VAL A 91 -14.79 -4.19 12.16
N SER A 92 -15.45 -3.84 11.08
CA SER A 92 -16.03 -4.79 10.14
C SER A 92 -15.14 -5.11 8.94
N HIS A 93 -14.12 -4.28 8.67
CA HIS A 93 -13.20 -4.47 7.55
C HIS A 93 -11.83 -3.87 7.84
N TYR A 94 -10.78 -4.67 7.71
CA TYR A 94 -9.38 -4.27 7.78
C TYR A 94 -8.72 -4.40 6.42
N LEU A 95 -8.28 -3.31 5.84
CA LEU A 95 -7.57 -3.32 4.55
C LEU A 95 -6.09 -3.06 4.79
N TYR A 96 -5.27 -4.02 4.42
CA TYR A 96 -3.82 -3.99 4.57
C TYR A 96 -3.14 -3.66 3.25
N CYS A 97 -2.26 -2.67 3.26
CA CYS A 97 -1.40 -2.36 2.12
C CYS A 97 -0.12 -3.19 2.19
N SER A 98 -0.06 -4.22 1.35
CA SER A 98 1.14 -5.01 1.13
C SER A 98 2.03 -4.37 0.04
N SER A 99 2.72 -5.17 -0.76
CA SER A 99 3.58 -4.72 -1.86
C SER A 99 3.89 -5.87 -2.81
N CYS A 100 4.10 -5.58 -4.08
CA CYS A 100 4.68 -6.53 -5.05
C CYS A 100 6.05 -7.07 -4.60
N TRP A 101 6.74 -6.39 -3.70
CA TRP A 101 8.01 -6.83 -3.11
C TRP A 101 7.90 -8.15 -2.32
N ALA A 102 6.69 -8.51 -1.90
CA ALA A 102 6.41 -9.80 -1.26
C ALA A 102 6.60 -11.00 -2.19
N TYR A 103 6.55 -10.81 -3.51
CA TYR A 103 6.77 -11.91 -4.47
C TYR A 103 8.23 -12.35 -4.53
N GLY A 104 9.18 -11.43 -4.49
CA GLY A 104 10.60 -11.68 -4.72
C GLY A 104 10.95 -11.76 -6.21
N MET A 105 11.93 -12.60 -6.55
CA MET A 105 12.32 -12.82 -7.96
C MET A 105 11.24 -13.59 -8.73
N ALA A 106 10.94 -13.10 -9.94
CA ALA A 106 10.03 -13.78 -10.85
C ALA A 106 10.71 -14.98 -11.53
N GLU A 107 10.19 -16.17 -11.34
CA GLU A 107 10.50 -17.33 -12.17
C GLU A 107 9.52 -17.48 -13.32
N ILE A 108 8.26 -17.08 -13.10
CA ILE A 108 7.17 -17.11 -14.08
C ILE A 108 6.43 -15.78 -14.05
N LEU A 109 6.12 -15.25 -15.22
CA LEU A 109 5.30 -14.05 -15.39
C LEU A 109 4.02 -14.35 -16.17
N PRO A 110 2.89 -13.71 -15.89
CA PRO A 110 2.69 -12.79 -14.75
C PRO A 110 2.73 -13.49 -13.40
N PHE A 111 3.01 -12.75 -12.33
CA PHE A 111 2.89 -13.28 -10.97
C PHE A 111 1.48 -13.79 -10.69
N ASN A 112 1.39 -14.87 -9.94
CA ASN A 112 0.13 -15.32 -9.38
C ASN A 112 0.02 -14.90 -7.91
N LYS A 113 -0.99 -14.11 -7.56
CA LYS A 113 -1.22 -13.63 -6.18
C LYS A 113 -1.34 -14.78 -5.15
N ASP A 114 -1.76 -15.95 -5.61
CA ASP A 114 -1.96 -17.14 -4.77
C ASP A 114 -0.75 -18.09 -4.78
N ASP A 115 0.35 -17.71 -5.42
CA ASP A 115 1.57 -18.51 -5.39
C ASP A 115 2.11 -18.60 -3.96
N MET A 116 2.25 -19.82 -3.48
CA MET A 116 2.78 -20.11 -2.14
C MET A 116 4.32 -20.11 -2.09
N ASN A 117 4.98 -20.03 -3.25
CA ASN A 117 6.44 -20.08 -3.36
C ASN A 117 7.08 -18.68 -3.48
N LYS A 118 6.43 -17.67 -2.94
CA LYS A 118 7.00 -16.31 -2.87
C LYS A 118 8.30 -16.33 -2.06
N VAL A 119 9.38 -15.79 -2.64
CA VAL A 119 10.70 -15.73 -2.01
C VAL A 119 11.21 -14.28 -1.99
N PRO A 120 10.76 -13.45 -1.05
CA PRO A 120 11.19 -12.06 -0.95
C PRO A 120 12.70 -11.92 -0.79
N LEU A 121 13.27 -10.88 -1.41
CA LEU A 121 14.72 -10.65 -1.46
C LEU A 121 15.28 -9.95 -0.22
N ASP A 122 14.44 -9.21 0.50
CA ASP A 122 14.86 -8.40 1.65
C ASP A 122 13.88 -8.52 2.82
N GLU A 123 14.24 -7.92 3.95
CA GLU A 123 13.42 -7.96 5.17
C GLU A 123 12.06 -7.27 4.98
N TYR A 124 12.00 -6.19 4.19
CA TYR A 124 10.74 -5.51 3.89
C TYR A 124 9.76 -6.45 3.17
N GLY A 125 10.20 -7.12 2.11
CA GLY A 125 9.39 -8.08 1.38
C GLY A 125 8.97 -9.28 2.26
N LYS A 126 9.89 -9.78 3.12
CA LYS A 126 9.61 -10.87 4.06
C LYS A 126 8.52 -10.48 5.06
N ASP A 127 8.60 -9.29 5.64
CA ASP A 127 7.59 -8.78 6.59
C ASP A 127 6.23 -8.57 5.91
N LYS A 128 6.22 -8.07 4.66
CA LYS A 128 4.99 -7.95 3.87
C LYS A 128 4.35 -9.32 3.62
N LEU A 129 5.13 -10.29 3.17
CA LEU A 129 4.67 -11.66 2.94
C LEU A 129 4.17 -12.32 4.24
N ALA A 130 4.92 -12.18 5.33
CA ALA A 130 4.52 -12.73 6.63
C ALA A 130 3.18 -12.15 7.10
N SER A 131 2.98 -10.84 6.92
CA SER A 131 1.71 -10.17 7.24
C SER A 131 0.55 -10.66 6.37
N GLU A 132 0.77 -10.84 5.05
CA GLU A 132 -0.23 -11.42 4.15
C GLU A 132 -0.65 -12.82 4.58
N MET A 133 0.33 -13.69 4.81
CA MET A 133 0.07 -15.08 5.23
C MET A 133 -0.69 -15.12 6.56
N TYR A 134 -0.29 -14.30 7.52
CA TYR A 134 -0.95 -14.19 8.81
C TYR A 134 -2.40 -13.72 8.66
N LEU A 135 -2.67 -12.68 7.90
CA LEU A 135 -4.02 -12.15 7.68
C LEU A 135 -4.92 -13.17 6.95
N LYS A 136 -4.41 -13.86 5.93
CA LYS A 136 -5.13 -14.96 5.25
C LYS A 136 -5.43 -16.12 6.19
N GLU A 137 -4.49 -16.46 7.07
CA GLU A 137 -4.70 -17.50 8.10
C GLU A 137 -5.75 -17.08 9.11
N GLU A 138 -5.72 -15.84 9.60
CA GLU A 138 -6.70 -15.27 10.52
C GLU A 138 -8.10 -15.24 9.91
N TYR A 139 -8.23 -14.89 8.63
CA TYR A 139 -9.51 -14.99 7.94
C TYR A 139 -10.02 -16.43 7.88
N ARG A 140 -9.19 -17.39 7.45
CA ARG A 140 -9.59 -18.80 7.31
C ARG A 140 -9.96 -19.46 8.65
N LYS A 141 -9.21 -19.16 9.71
CA LYS A 141 -9.41 -19.81 11.03
C LYS A 141 -10.45 -19.11 11.88
N ASN A 142 -10.50 -17.79 11.85
CA ASN A 142 -11.21 -16.96 12.81
C ASN A 142 -12.24 -16.02 12.17
N GLY A 143 -12.36 -16.03 10.85
CA GLY A 143 -13.24 -15.10 10.13
C GLY A 143 -12.80 -13.63 10.22
N PHE A 144 -11.51 -13.38 10.50
CA PHE A 144 -11.00 -12.02 10.63
C PHE A 144 -11.19 -11.22 9.32
N PRO A 145 -11.85 -10.06 9.33
CA PRO A 145 -12.33 -9.40 8.12
C PRO A 145 -11.22 -8.63 7.37
N ALA A 146 -10.20 -9.31 6.90
CA ALA A 146 -9.07 -8.69 6.18
C ALA A 146 -9.24 -8.73 4.66
N THR A 147 -8.74 -7.69 4.00
CA THR A 147 -8.43 -7.64 2.56
C THR A 147 -7.03 -7.10 2.36
N ILE A 148 -6.28 -7.64 1.42
CA ILE A 148 -4.90 -7.28 1.14
C ILE A 148 -4.81 -6.63 -0.24
N VAL A 149 -4.17 -5.48 -0.33
CA VAL A 149 -3.86 -4.82 -1.61
C VAL A 149 -2.35 -4.77 -1.78
N MET A 150 -1.86 -5.20 -2.94
CA MET A 150 -0.44 -5.36 -3.26
C MET A 150 -0.04 -4.41 -4.39
N PRO A 151 0.36 -3.16 -4.08
CA PRO A 151 0.77 -2.22 -5.10
C PRO A 151 2.10 -2.60 -5.74
N GLY A 152 2.23 -2.32 -7.03
CA GLY A 152 3.51 -2.23 -7.74
C GLY A 152 4.34 -1.02 -7.34
N GLN A 153 5.21 -0.58 -8.23
CA GLN A 153 6.03 0.61 -7.99
C GLN A 153 5.17 1.86 -8.08
N ILE A 154 4.77 2.40 -6.93
CA ILE A 154 3.87 3.56 -6.88
C ILE A 154 4.58 4.80 -7.45
N SER A 155 3.88 5.51 -8.33
CA SER A 155 4.32 6.75 -8.95
C SER A 155 3.23 7.82 -8.86
N GLY A 156 3.60 9.08 -9.12
CA GLY A 156 2.65 10.19 -9.18
C GLY A 156 3.30 11.52 -8.75
N PRO A 157 2.58 12.63 -8.84
CA PRO A 157 3.06 13.95 -8.47
C PRO A 157 3.66 14.01 -7.07
N GLY A 158 4.81 14.66 -6.93
CA GLY A 158 5.50 14.83 -5.65
C GLY A 158 6.18 13.57 -5.08
N TRP A 159 6.09 12.43 -5.75
CA TRP A 159 6.71 11.18 -5.33
C TRP A 159 7.93 10.85 -6.20
N THR A 160 9.02 10.46 -5.57
CA THR A 160 10.23 10.06 -6.27
C THR A 160 10.05 8.65 -6.85
N ILE A 161 10.12 8.53 -8.17
CA ILE A 161 9.96 7.24 -8.86
C ILE A 161 11.20 6.36 -8.72
N ILE A 162 11.02 5.05 -8.82
CA ILE A 162 12.12 4.09 -8.98
C ILE A 162 12.66 4.25 -10.41
N ASN A 163 13.96 4.53 -10.53
CA ASN A 163 14.65 4.71 -11.81
C ASN A 163 15.16 3.37 -12.38
N PRO A 164 15.71 3.33 -13.61
CA PRO A 164 16.23 2.10 -14.22
C PRO A 164 17.33 1.36 -13.45
N TRP A 165 17.93 1.97 -12.44
CA TRP A 165 18.93 1.33 -11.56
C TRP A 165 18.30 0.74 -10.28
N GLY A 166 16.98 0.72 -10.18
CA GLY A 166 16.27 0.18 -9.03
C GLY A 166 16.38 1.04 -7.75
N ASN A 167 16.65 2.34 -7.88
CA ASN A 167 16.72 3.28 -6.77
C ASN A 167 15.98 4.59 -7.08
N THR A 168 15.92 5.49 -6.12
CA THR A 168 15.18 6.77 -6.22
C THR A 168 16.05 7.98 -6.55
N SER A 169 17.28 7.78 -7.07
CA SER A 169 18.15 8.89 -7.45
C SER A 169 17.65 9.59 -8.70
N MET A 170 17.26 10.84 -8.57
CA MET A 170 16.85 11.67 -9.70
C MET A 170 17.98 11.97 -10.70
N ARG A 171 19.24 11.69 -10.34
CA ARG A 171 20.40 11.88 -11.22
C ARG A 171 20.27 11.06 -12.50
N VAL A 172 19.79 9.81 -12.40
CA VAL A 172 19.60 8.94 -13.59
C VAL A 172 18.60 9.56 -14.56
N ILE A 173 17.48 10.08 -14.04
CA ILE A 173 16.46 10.75 -14.85
C ILE A 173 17.03 12.00 -15.50
N GLN A 174 17.81 12.78 -14.76
CA GLN A 174 18.48 13.98 -15.33
C GLN A 174 19.49 13.60 -16.39
N ASP A 175 20.29 12.55 -16.18
CA ASP A 175 21.29 12.10 -17.15
C ASP A 175 20.62 11.60 -18.45
N ILE A 176 19.45 10.94 -18.36
CA ILE A 176 18.62 10.58 -19.52
C ILE A 176 18.13 11.84 -20.24
N ALA A 177 17.60 12.82 -19.52
CA ALA A 177 17.11 14.07 -20.08
C ALA A 177 18.23 14.90 -20.76
N ASP A 178 19.46 14.80 -20.23
CA ASP A 178 20.65 15.45 -20.79
C ASP A 178 21.23 14.68 -22.01
N GLY A 179 20.65 13.54 -22.39
CA GLY A 179 21.14 12.69 -23.49
C GLY A 179 22.46 11.97 -23.18
N LYS A 180 22.80 11.78 -21.91
CA LYS A 180 23.99 11.06 -21.51
C LYS A 180 23.81 9.54 -21.62
N GLU A 181 24.94 8.84 -21.81
CA GLU A 181 24.97 7.38 -21.82
C GLU A 181 24.65 6.83 -20.41
N ILE A 182 23.71 5.88 -20.35
CA ILE A 182 23.30 5.18 -19.13
C ILE A 182 23.60 3.69 -19.28
N ALA A 183 24.37 3.14 -18.36
CA ALA A 183 24.58 1.70 -18.27
C ALA A 183 23.36 1.02 -17.64
N LEU A 184 22.76 0.05 -18.31
CA LEU A 184 21.62 -0.70 -17.81
C LEU A 184 22.03 -2.12 -17.38
N PRO A 185 21.53 -2.64 -16.26
CA PRO A 185 21.76 -4.02 -15.88
C PRO A 185 21.04 -4.96 -16.87
N ASN A 186 21.54 -6.19 -16.99
CA ASN A 186 20.93 -7.27 -17.77
C ASN A 186 20.42 -6.82 -19.16
N PHE A 187 21.24 -6.06 -19.89
CA PHE A 187 20.91 -5.48 -21.20
C PHE A 187 19.64 -4.64 -21.23
N GLY A 188 19.17 -4.15 -20.08
CA GLY A 188 17.93 -3.41 -19.96
C GLY A 188 16.64 -4.22 -20.12
N MET A 189 16.73 -5.55 -19.97
CA MET A 189 15.58 -6.46 -20.15
C MET A 189 14.76 -6.67 -18.88
N GLU A 190 15.24 -6.21 -17.72
CA GLU A 190 14.45 -6.23 -16.49
C GLU A 190 13.17 -5.39 -16.65
N ILE A 191 12.12 -5.80 -15.97
CA ILE A 191 10.80 -5.18 -16.08
C ILE A 191 10.52 -4.35 -14.82
N ILE A 192 10.04 -3.14 -15.02
CA ILE A 192 9.46 -2.30 -13.96
C ILE A 192 7.97 -2.13 -14.23
N HIS A 193 7.16 -2.31 -13.19
CA HIS A 193 5.72 -2.13 -13.25
C HIS A 193 5.31 -0.97 -12.34
N HIS A 194 5.23 0.22 -12.90
CA HIS A 194 4.73 1.40 -12.20
C HIS A 194 3.20 1.36 -12.11
N VAL A 195 2.67 1.93 -11.02
CA VAL A 195 1.24 2.17 -10.84
C VAL A 195 1.03 3.56 -10.26
N HIS A 196 0.01 4.27 -10.69
CA HIS A 196 -0.29 5.58 -10.12
C HIS A 196 -0.99 5.42 -8.75
N GLY A 197 -0.67 6.29 -7.78
CA GLY A 197 -1.29 6.24 -6.45
C GLY A 197 -2.81 6.33 -6.46
N TYR A 198 -3.39 7.01 -7.46
CA TYR A 198 -4.84 7.06 -7.70
C TYR A 198 -5.43 5.69 -8.04
N ASP A 199 -4.76 4.91 -8.91
CA ASP A 199 -5.24 3.59 -9.31
C ASP A 199 -5.18 2.60 -8.14
N VAL A 200 -4.13 2.68 -7.31
CA VAL A 200 -4.07 1.92 -6.06
C VAL A 200 -5.22 2.30 -5.11
N ALA A 201 -5.53 3.61 -5.00
CA ALA A 201 -6.66 4.08 -4.19
C ALA A 201 -8.00 3.52 -4.71
N GLN A 202 -8.18 3.39 -6.02
CA GLN A 202 -9.37 2.77 -6.60
C GLN A 202 -9.50 1.29 -6.23
N VAL A 203 -8.39 0.53 -6.18
CA VAL A 203 -8.42 -0.87 -5.73
C VAL A 203 -8.89 -0.96 -4.27
N PHE A 204 -8.39 -0.10 -3.38
CA PHE A 204 -8.89 -0.01 -2.00
C PHE A 204 -10.38 0.33 -1.94
N MET A 205 -10.81 1.33 -2.70
CA MET A 205 -12.22 1.73 -2.76
C MET A 205 -13.11 0.60 -3.26
N ASN A 206 -12.69 -0.09 -4.32
CA ASN A 206 -13.42 -1.25 -4.86
C ASN A 206 -13.50 -2.39 -3.84
N ALA A 207 -12.41 -2.67 -3.11
CA ALA A 207 -12.41 -3.68 -2.06
C ALA A 207 -13.40 -3.36 -0.93
N ILE A 208 -13.57 -2.08 -0.58
CA ILE A 208 -14.55 -1.63 0.42
C ILE A 208 -15.97 -1.82 -0.11
N THR A 209 -16.26 -1.33 -1.32
CA THR A 209 -17.61 -1.35 -1.89
C THR A 209 -18.06 -2.77 -2.27
N HIS A 210 -17.13 -3.66 -2.57
CA HIS A 210 -17.36 -5.07 -2.89
C HIS A 210 -16.88 -6.00 -1.78
N ARG A 211 -17.08 -5.60 -0.53
CA ARG A 211 -16.58 -6.30 0.66
C ARG A 211 -16.84 -7.80 0.65
N ASN A 212 -18.01 -8.26 0.19
CA ASN A 212 -18.39 -9.68 0.23
C ASN A 212 -17.47 -10.59 -0.61
N VAL A 213 -16.84 -10.05 -1.64
CA VAL A 213 -15.90 -10.80 -2.51
C VAL A 213 -14.44 -10.45 -2.25
N SER A 214 -14.18 -9.44 -1.43
CA SER A 214 -12.80 -9.01 -1.11
C SER A 214 -12.27 -9.58 0.20
N LEU A 215 -13.14 -10.03 1.11
CA LEU A 215 -12.72 -10.60 2.39
C LEU A 215 -11.89 -11.87 2.21
N GLY A 216 -10.72 -11.90 2.84
CA GLY A 216 -9.76 -13.01 2.78
C GLY A 216 -8.89 -13.02 1.51
N GLU A 217 -9.14 -12.11 0.56
CA GLU A 217 -8.47 -12.05 -0.73
C GLU A 217 -7.30 -11.07 -0.75
N SER A 218 -6.37 -11.32 -1.70
CA SER A 218 -5.32 -10.38 -2.10
C SER A 218 -5.59 -9.88 -3.51
N PHE A 219 -5.29 -8.61 -3.76
CA PHE A 219 -5.43 -7.98 -5.08
C PHE A 219 -4.14 -7.27 -5.44
N ASP A 220 -3.58 -7.59 -6.61
CA ASP A 220 -2.52 -6.79 -7.20
C ASP A 220 -3.10 -5.45 -7.67
N ALA A 221 -2.35 -4.38 -7.41
CA ALA A 221 -2.69 -3.03 -7.85
C ALA A 221 -1.58 -2.51 -8.77
N GLU A 222 -1.73 -2.79 -10.05
CA GLU A 222 -0.74 -2.55 -11.10
C GLU A 222 -1.34 -1.74 -12.24
N ALA A 223 -0.49 -1.07 -13.02
CA ALA A 223 -0.91 -0.49 -14.29
C ALA A 223 -1.15 -1.61 -15.32
N GLU A 224 -1.88 -1.31 -16.39
CA GLU A 224 -2.17 -2.27 -17.46
C GLU A 224 -0.90 -2.81 -18.14
N ASN A 225 0.15 -1.98 -18.24
CA ASN A 225 1.38 -2.33 -18.93
C ASN A 225 2.61 -2.09 -18.05
N SER A 226 3.56 -3.00 -18.14
CA SER A 226 4.92 -2.83 -17.62
C SER A 226 5.86 -2.33 -18.71
N ILE A 227 7.03 -1.82 -18.33
CA ILE A 227 8.10 -1.41 -19.24
C ILE A 227 9.40 -2.12 -18.89
N THR A 228 10.25 -2.35 -19.91
CA THR A 228 11.63 -2.78 -19.67
C THR A 228 12.47 -1.57 -19.24
N LEU A 229 13.62 -1.81 -18.59
CA LEU A 229 14.56 -0.74 -18.27
C LEU A 229 15.05 0.00 -19.52
N TYR A 230 15.17 -0.72 -20.67
CA TYR A 230 15.52 -0.11 -21.94
C TYR A 230 14.38 0.78 -22.49
N GLY A 231 13.13 0.42 -22.21
CA GLY A 231 11.96 1.19 -22.62
C GLY A 231 11.64 2.38 -21.74
N TYR A 232 12.34 2.49 -20.60
CA TYR A 232 12.16 3.58 -19.63
C TYR A 232 12.62 4.91 -20.22
#